data_4da8f7b8c6b60f1acda73a13a0b87e37
#
_entry.id   4da8f7b8c6b60f1acda73a13a0b87e37
#
_cell.length_a   1.000
_cell.length_b   1.000
_cell.length_c   1.000
_cell.angle_alpha   90.00
_cell.angle_beta   90.00
_cell.angle_gamma   90.00
#
_symmetry.space_group_name_H-M   'P 1'
#
loop_
_entity.id
_entity.type
_entity.pdbx_description
1 polymer ?
#
loop_
_entity_poly.entity_id
_entity_poly.type
_entity_poly.pdbx_seq_one_letter_code
_entity_poly.pdbx_strand_id
1 'polypeptide(L)'
;MENGLVAPADVAGMKVRIGAEANVEEAAAIARAMATHAETDVEVYVGDDDEPAATGEADLSPVEDDLGPTDRERDLLAQIEAIEAGGPEKYKEQLPEEGKRFVRDRLELWFGADGLTFEDGRFAEFDADDELAADGLLTGAAEFEGRDVHVMANDYTVKRGSMAGKGVEKFLRMQQRALKTGSPVLYLMDSSGGRIDQQTGFFANREGIGKYYYNHSRLSGRVPQICVLYGPCIAGAAYTPVFADFTIMVEGMSAMAIASPRMVEMVTGEDIDLDALGGPEVHTTESGSADLVARDEEHARELVAQLVRYLPDNSDERPPRTATTPPTRSPEGIDAVVPQDPNEGYDMQDVIERVVDRHSFFELQPEYGPEILTGFAHLDGRPVGVIANQPAHRAGAIFPDAAEKAAQFAWTCDAYNVPLLYLCDTPGFMAGSQVEKDAILEKGKKMIYATSEATVPKQCVVVRKAYGAGIYAMSGPAYDPESTIALPSGEIGIMGPEAAINAVYARKLAEIDDADERAEREQELREEYREDIDVRRMASEVVIDEVVPPSTLRDQLVDRFAFYEDVEKDRPSKKHGTVL
;
A
#
# COMPACT_ATOMS: atom_id res chain seq x y z
N MET A 1 36.84 -15.19 -27.41
CA MET A 1 37.69 -14.66 -26.34
C MET A 1 36.74 -14.06 -25.34
N GLU A 2 36.30 -14.89 -24.39
CA GLU A 2 35.38 -14.51 -23.32
C GLU A 2 36.20 -13.91 -22.19
N ASN A 3 36.02 -12.62 -21.93
CA ASN A 3 36.52 -11.98 -20.73
C ASN A 3 35.55 -12.28 -19.59
N GLY A 4 35.82 -13.38 -18.86
CA GLY A 4 35.18 -13.64 -17.58
C GLY A 4 35.66 -12.62 -16.55
N LEU A 5 34.80 -11.71 -16.13
CA LEU A 5 34.96 -10.93 -14.91
C LEU A 5 34.80 -11.91 -13.73
N VAL A 6 35.89 -12.16 -13.01
CA VAL A 6 35.89 -12.92 -11.77
C VAL A 6 35.26 -12.04 -10.69
N ALA A 7 34.25 -12.54 -9.99
CA ALA A 7 33.62 -11.83 -8.88
C ALA A 7 34.63 -11.63 -7.71
N PRO A 8 34.52 -10.55 -6.91
CA PRO A 8 35.47 -10.21 -5.85
C PRO A 8 35.61 -11.23 -4.69
N ALA A 9 34.75 -12.24 -4.66
CA ALA A 9 34.71 -13.22 -3.53
C ALA A 9 35.76 -14.35 -3.58
N ASP A 10 36.58 -14.45 -4.63
CA ASP A 10 37.53 -15.55 -4.83
C ASP A 10 39.02 -15.16 -4.72
N VAL A 11 39.34 -14.00 -4.13
CA VAL A 11 40.76 -13.65 -3.85
C VAL A 11 41.12 -14.22 -2.48
N ALA A 12 41.55 -15.45 -2.45
CA ALA A 12 42.20 -16.02 -1.25
C ALA A 12 43.43 -15.14 -0.92
N GLY A 13 43.55 -14.69 0.33
CA GLY A 13 44.65 -13.87 0.79
C GLY A 13 46.02 -14.50 0.46
N MET A 14 47.04 -13.67 0.22
CA MET A 14 48.38 -14.12 -0.13
C MET A 14 49.04 -14.76 1.09
N LYS A 15 49.65 -15.94 0.92
CA LYS A 15 50.42 -16.62 1.97
C LYS A 15 51.91 -16.51 1.66
N VAL A 16 52.66 -15.96 2.58
CA VAL A 16 54.09 -15.74 2.44
C VAL A 16 54.83 -16.48 3.55
N ARG A 17 55.85 -17.26 3.20
CA ARG A 17 56.69 -17.96 4.18
C ARG A 17 58.08 -17.33 4.20
N ILE A 18 58.56 -16.94 5.39
CA ILE A 18 59.88 -16.34 5.60
C ILE A 18 60.76 -17.26 6.45
N GLY A 19 62.07 -17.00 6.47
CA GLY A 19 63.03 -17.85 7.15
C GLY A 19 62.80 -17.95 8.67
N ALA A 20 63.19 -19.07 9.26
CA ALA A 20 62.98 -19.37 10.67
C ALA A 20 63.75 -18.44 11.67
N GLU A 21 64.63 -17.56 11.13
CA GLU A 21 65.37 -16.57 11.94
C GLU A 21 64.58 -15.22 12.11
N ALA A 22 63.47 -15.03 11.39
CA ALA A 22 62.69 -13.82 11.48
C ALA A 22 61.85 -13.81 12.78
N ASN A 23 61.80 -12.64 13.42
CA ASN A 23 60.96 -12.46 14.60
C ASN A 23 59.53 -11.98 14.21
N VAL A 24 58.61 -12.00 15.21
CA VAL A 24 57.21 -11.63 14.99
C VAL A 24 57.05 -10.17 14.51
N GLU A 25 57.94 -9.26 14.93
CA GLU A 25 57.88 -7.84 14.54
C GLU A 25 58.30 -7.65 13.07
N GLU A 26 59.31 -8.41 12.61
CA GLU A 26 59.71 -8.45 11.20
C GLU A 26 58.61 -9.09 10.33
N ALA A 27 58.00 -10.18 10.79
CA ALA A 27 56.86 -10.80 10.10
C ALA A 27 55.69 -9.85 9.95
N ALA A 28 55.33 -9.09 11.01
CA ALA A 28 54.27 -8.10 10.97
C ALA A 28 54.58 -6.93 10.04
N ALA A 29 55.84 -6.48 9.96
CA ALA A 29 56.26 -5.44 9.04
C ALA A 29 56.16 -5.90 7.57
N ILE A 30 56.59 -7.13 7.30
CA ILE A 30 56.49 -7.74 5.97
C ILE A 30 55.02 -7.94 5.57
N ALA A 31 54.19 -8.44 6.47
CA ALA A 31 52.78 -8.67 6.22
C ALA A 31 52.07 -7.37 5.80
N ARG A 32 52.24 -6.27 6.55
CA ARG A 32 51.67 -4.97 6.24
C ARG A 32 52.17 -4.40 4.89
N ALA A 33 53.49 -4.43 4.68
CA ALA A 33 54.10 -3.91 3.46
C ALA A 33 53.63 -4.67 2.21
N MET A 34 53.50 -5.98 2.31
CA MET A 34 53.06 -6.84 1.22
C MET A 34 51.55 -6.73 0.98
N ALA A 35 50.75 -6.63 2.04
CA ALA A 35 49.31 -6.44 1.90
C ALA A 35 48.98 -5.16 1.17
N THR A 36 49.61 -4.05 1.54
CA THR A 36 49.41 -2.76 0.89
C THR A 36 49.86 -2.77 -0.58
N HIS A 37 51.00 -3.44 -0.86
CA HIS A 37 51.53 -3.50 -2.25
C HIS A 37 50.74 -4.45 -3.16
N ALA A 38 50.24 -5.55 -2.59
CA ALA A 38 49.46 -6.55 -3.34
C ALA A 38 47.95 -6.27 -3.41
N GLU A 39 47.47 -5.23 -2.71
CA GLU A 39 46.05 -4.91 -2.57
C GLU A 39 45.18 -6.09 -2.11
N THR A 40 45.74 -6.94 -1.24
CA THR A 40 45.08 -8.11 -0.70
C THR A 40 45.65 -8.46 0.69
N ASP A 41 44.87 -9.12 1.54
CA ASP A 41 45.33 -9.56 2.84
C ASP A 41 46.47 -10.56 2.71
N VAL A 42 47.48 -10.43 3.55
CA VAL A 42 48.68 -11.27 3.54
C VAL A 42 48.88 -11.93 4.88
N GLU A 43 49.00 -13.26 4.88
CA GLU A 43 49.41 -14.06 6.02
C GLU A 43 50.92 -14.41 5.92
N VAL A 44 51.70 -14.06 6.91
CA VAL A 44 53.13 -14.34 6.96
C VAL A 44 53.44 -15.45 7.96
N TYR A 45 54.08 -16.48 7.49
CA TYR A 45 54.49 -17.66 8.27
C TYR A 45 56.02 -17.64 8.49
N VAL A 46 56.47 -17.99 9.69
CA VAL A 46 57.89 -18.06 10.03
C VAL A 46 58.36 -19.54 10.12
N GLY A 47 59.39 -19.87 9.37
CA GLY A 47 59.93 -21.25 9.37
C GLY A 47 58.90 -22.26 8.84
N ASP A 48 58.75 -23.37 9.55
CA ASP A 48 57.83 -24.46 9.21
C ASP A 48 56.51 -24.42 10.01
N ASP A 49 56.21 -23.33 10.71
CA ASP A 49 55.01 -23.20 11.51
C ASP A 49 53.74 -23.23 10.62
N ASP A 50 52.72 -23.91 11.12
CA ASP A 50 51.43 -24.05 10.43
C ASP A 50 50.45 -22.90 10.74
N GLU A 51 50.77 -22.07 11.74
CA GLU A 51 49.98 -20.87 12.09
C GLU A 51 50.70 -19.60 11.59
N PRO A 52 49.97 -18.59 11.10
CA PRO A 52 50.58 -17.35 10.65
C PRO A 52 51.18 -16.60 11.86
N ALA A 53 52.43 -16.20 11.74
CA ALA A 53 53.14 -15.39 12.75
C ALA A 53 52.62 -13.93 12.73
N ALA A 54 52.09 -13.47 11.59
CA ALA A 54 51.49 -12.16 11.43
C ALA A 54 50.50 -12.15 10.25
N THR A 55 49.47 -11.31 10.37
CA THR A 55 48.55 -10.98 9.27
C THR A 55 48.65 -9.50 8.95
N GLY A 56 48.66 -9.16 7.69
CA GLY A 56 48.55 -7.77 7.19
C GLY A 56 47.23 -7.63 6.43
N GLU A 57 46.44 -6.70 6.84
CA GLU A 57 45.25 -6.28 6.08
C GLU A 57 45.68 -5.29 4.99
N ALA A 58 45.09 -5.40 3.80
CA ALA A 58 45.33 -4.44 2.73
C ALA A 58 44.67 -3.10 3.12
N ASP A 59 45.47 -2.05 3.18
CA ASP A 59 44.93 -0.70 3.27
C ASP A 59 44.53 -0.23 1.84
N LEU A 60 43.25 -0.39 1.51
CA LEU A 60 42.68 0.02 0.24
C LEU A 60 42.16 1.47 0.29
N SER A 61 42.47 2.19 1.37
CA SER A 61 42.12 3.61 1.46
C SER A 61 42.80 4.40 0.34
N PRO A 62 42.10 5.35 -0.30
CA PRO A 62 42.73 6.21 -1.27
C PRO A 62 43.95 6.92 -0.68
N VAL A 63 45.04 6.99 -1.43
CA VAL A 63 46.21 7.77 -1.01
C VAL A 63 45.80 9.24 -0.97
N GLU A 64 45.83 9.82 0.24
CA GLU A 64 45.60 11.27 0.37
C GLU A 64 46.75 12.02 -0.31
N ASP A 65 46.39 12.83 -1.30
CA ASP A 65 47.28 13.81 -1.89
C ASP A 65 46.93 15.22 -1.41
N ASP A 66 47.86 16.17 -1.56
CA ASP A 66 47.63 17.56 -1.16
C ASP A 66 46.76 18.34 -2.16
N LEU A 67 46.06 17.64 -3.08
CA LEU A 67 45.22 18.26 -4.11
C LEU A 67 43.81 18.48 -3.57
N GLY A 68 43.61 19.59 -2.91
CA GLY A 68 42.26 20.02 -2.47
C GLY A 68 41.37 20.43 -3.69
N PRO A 69 40.08 20.71 -3.43
CA PRO A 69 39.13 21.10 -4.48
C PRO A 69 39.62 22.31 -5.26
N THR A 70 39.49 22.27 -6.59
CA THR A 70 39.86 23.38 -7.48
C THR A 70 38.90 24.57 -7.32
N ASP A 71 39.27 25.76 -7.81
CA ASP A 71 38.35 26.92 -7.81
C ASP A 71 37.03 26.59 -8.51
N ARG A 72 37.08 25.86 -9.62
CA ARG A 72 35.91 25.42 -10.36
C ARG A 72 35.00 24.50 -9.54
N GLU A 73 35.58 23.64 -8.74
CA GLU A 73 34.83 22.75 -7.87
C GLU A 73 34.20 23.50 -6.69
N ARG A 74 34.97 24.44 -6.07
CA ARG A 74 34.44 25.34 -5.04
C ARG A 74 33.26 26.18 -5.52
N ASP A 75 33.38 26.72 -6.76
CA ASP A 75 32.30 27.49 -7.37
C ASP A 75 31.05 26.62 -7.60
N LEU A 76 31.21 25.36 -8.03
CA LEU A 76 30.12 24.43 -8.22
C LEU A 76 29.45 24.07 -6.86
N LEU A 77 30.25 23.78 -5.84
CA LEU A 77 29.72 23.49 -4.50
C LEU A 77 28.93 24.65 -3.91
N ALA A 78 29.41 25.87 -4.08
CA ALA A 78 28.67 27.08 -3.66
C ALA A 78 27.34 27.26 -4.43
N GLN A 79 27.30 26.91 -5.71
CA GLN A 79 26.05 26.93 -6.49
C GLN A 79 25.08 25.84 -6.00
N ILE A 80 25.57 24.65 -5.69
CA ILE A 80 24.77 23.55 -5.13
C ILE A 80 24.17 23.98 -3.81
N GLU A 81 24.97 24.53 -2.89
CA GLU A 81 24.51 25.03 -1.58
C GLU A 81 23.42 26.11 -1.74
N ALA A 82 23.60 27.04 -2.70
CA ALA A 82 22.60 28.08 -2.99
C ALA A 82 21.28 27.48 -3.52
N ILE A 83 21.33 26.46 -4.38
CA ILE A 83 20.12 25.75 -4.86
C ILE A 83 19.46 24.96 -3.72
N GLU A 84 20.24 24.29 -2.89
CA GLU A 84 19.76 23.51 -1.76
C GLU A 84 19.15 24.37 -0.65
N ALA A 85 19.52 25.62 -0.60
CA ALA A 85 18.85 26.59 0.25
C ALA A 85 17.37 26.82 -0.12
N GLY A 86 16.92 26.41 -1.30
CA GLY A 86 15.51 26.51 -1.75
C GLY A 86 15.10 27.92 -2.15
N GLY A 87 13.81 28.23 -2.00
CA GLY A 87 13.24 29.52 -2.34
C GLY A 87 13.53 30.62 -1.31
N PRO A 88 12.91 31.83 -1.48
CA PRO A 88 13.13 32.98 -0.62
C PRO A 88 12.92 32.68 0.86
N GLU A 89 13.83 33.18 1.72
CA GLU A 89 13.84 32.93 3.17
C GLU A 89 12.50 33.23 3.86
N LYS A 90 11.81 34.28 3.44
CA LYS A 90 10.48 34.64 3.97
C LYS A 90 9.44 33.50 3.90
N TYR A 91 9.56 32.58 2.95
CA TYR A 91 8.66 31.44 2.82
C TYR A 91 9.08 30.29 3.73
N LYS A 92 10.38 30.13 4.00
CA LYS A 92 10.86 29.17 4.99
C LYS A 92 10.44 29.56 6.40
N GLU A 93 10.50 30.87 6.74
CA GLU A 93 10.05 31.38 8.03
C GLU A 93 8.56 31.12 8.28
N GLN A 94 7.74 30.96 7.23
CA GLN A 94 6.30 30.66 7.32
C GLN A 94 5.99 29.17 7.52
N LEU A 95 6.87 28.26 7.07
CA LEU A 95 6.61 26.81 7.15
C LEU A 95 6.26 26.31 8.56
N PRO A 96 6.99 26.70 9.63
CA PRO A 96 6.65 26.25 10.98
C PRO A 96 5.28 26.76 11.48
N GLU A 97 4.80 27.92 11.01
CA GLU A 97 3.48 28.44 11.35
C GLU A 97 2.36 27.59 10.72
N GLU A 98 2.65 26.97 9.57
CA GLU A 98 1.76 26.03 8.87
C GLU A 98 1.97 24.57 9.31
N GLY A 99 2.82 24.31 10.30
CA GLY A 99 3.17 22.96 10.77
C GLY A 99 4.03 22.15 9.80
N LYS A 100 4.63 22.80 8.80
CA LYS A 100 5.36 22.16 7.71
C LYS A 100 6.87 22.18 7.93
N ARG A 101 7.55 21.17 7.40
CA ARG A 101 9.01 21.13 7.26
C ARG A 101 9.43 21.70 5.91
N PHE A 102 10.66 22.23 5.87
CA PHE A 102 11.32 22.46 4.60
C PHE A 102 11.52 21.13 3.85
N VAL A 103 11.47 21.15 2.52
CA VAL A 103 11.49 19.91 1.73
C VAL A 103 12.73 19.05 1.98
N ARG A 104 13.92 19.68 2.18
CA ARG A 104 15.15 18.89 2.45
C ARG A 104 15.16 18.30 3.85
N ASP A 105 14.67 19.02 4.87
CA ASP A 105 14.48 18.47 6.22
C ASP A 105 13.47 17.31 6.20
N ARG A 106 12.45 17.39 5.35
CA ARG A 106 11.52 16.29 5.10
C ARG A 106 12.21 15.09 4.47
N LEU A 107 13.07 15.30 3.45
CA LEU A 107 13.84 14.20 2.85
C LEU A 107 14.81 13.55 3.86
N GLU A 108 15.43 14.34 4.76
CA GLU A 108 16.24 13.81 5.87
C GLU A 108 15.39 12.97 6.84
N LEU A 109 14.18 13.40 7.17
CA LEU A 109 13.24 12.62 7.98
C LEU A 109 12.94 11.26 7.33
N TRP A 110 12.76 11.24 6.02
CA TRP A 110 12.39 10.02 5.28
C TRP A 110 13.55 9.06 5.07
N PHE A 111 14.71 9.57 4.69
CA PHE A 111 15.81 8.77 4.14
C PHE A 111 17.11 8.89 4.96
N GLY A 112 17.11 9.62 6.06
CA GLY A 112 18.31 9.87 6.88
C GLY A 112 19.09 11.10 6.44
N ALA A 113 20.23 11.34 7.09
CA ALA A 113 21.00 12.58 6.99
C ALA A 113 21.48 12.91 5.56
N ASP A 114 21.64 11.92 4.69
CA ASP A 114 22.08 12.11 3.30
C ASP A 114 20.89 12.41 2.35
N GLY A 115 19.65 12.29 2.84
CA GLY A 115 18.43 12.52 2.05
C GLY A 115 18.33 11.55 0.87
N LEU A 116 18.26 12.09 -0.36
CA LEU A 116 18.24 11.27 -1.58
C LEU A 116 19.62 10.66 -1.86
N THR A 117 19.69 9.41 -2.24
CA THR A 117 20.92 8.73 -2.73
C THR A 117 21.51 9.49 -3.91
N PHE A 118 20.66 9.99 -4.80
CA PHE A 118 21.02 10.96 -5.83
C PHE A 118 19.82 11.82 -6.23
N GLU A 119 20.10 13.08 -6.56
CA GLU A 119 19.10 14.05 -7.05
C GLU A 119 19.32 14.35 -8.52
N ASP A 120 18.25 14.23 -9.31
CA ASP A 120 18.24 14.53 -10.73
C ASP A 120 17.66 15.91 -11.04
N GLY A 121 18.33 16.66 -11.90
CA GLY A 121 17.83 17.96 -12.37
C GLY A 121 17.90 19.06 -11.31
N ARG A 122 18.83 18.98 -10.35
CA ARG A 122 19.08 20.01 -9.32
C ARG A 122 19.29 21.40 -9.92
N PHE A 123 19.94 21.52 -11.04
CA PHE A 123 20.20 22.78 -11.74
C PHE A 123 19.07 23.26 -12.66
N ALA A 124 17.88 22.64 -12.59
CA ALA A 124 16.75 23.12 -13.37
C ALA A 124 16.43 24.58 -13.00
N GLU A 125 16.32 25.46 -14.01
CA GLU A 125 16.05 26.90 -13.88
C GLU A 125 17.10 27.68 -13.04
N PHE A 126 18.33 27.17 -12.88
CA PHE A 126 19.33 27.82 -12.02
C PHE A 126 19.79 29.19 -12.52
N ASP A 127 19.63 29.44 -13.83
CA ASP A 127 19.98 30.70 -14.53
C ASP A 127 18.76 31.61 -14.77
N ALA A 128 17.59 31.26 -14.19
CA ALA A 128 16.39 32.08 -14.29
C ALA A 128 16.52 33.39 -13.50
N ASP A 129 15.89 34.45 -13.97
CA ASP A 129 15.86 35.75 -13.29
C ASP A 129 15.13 35.71 -11.93
N ASP A 130 14.21 34.75 -11.76
CA ASP A 130 13.52 34.46 -10.50
C ASP A 130 14.30 33.40 -9.69
N GLU A 131 14.16 33.42 -8.38
CA GLU A 131 14.71 32.38 -7.47
C GLU A 131 13.90 31.07 -7.60
N LEU A 132 14.22 30.26 -8.65
CA LEU A 132 13.53 29.02 -8.99
C LEU A 132 14.41 27.79 -8.70
N ALA A 133 14.90 27.68 -7.46
CA ALA A 133 15.75 26.55 -7.06
C ALA A 133 15.12 25.20 -7.47
N ALA A 134 15.85 24.43 -8.29
CA ALA A 134 15.42 23.13 -8.85
C ALA A 134 14.02 23.14 -9.51
N ASP A 135 13.54 24.30 -9.95
CA ASP A 135 12.18 24.58 -10.44
C ASP A 135 11.07 24.18 -9.43
N GLY A 136 11.37 24.19 -8.12
CA GLY A 136 10.43 23.88 -7.05
C GLY A 136 10.05 22.40 -6.95
N LEU A 137 10.80 21.51 -7.58
CA LEU A 137 10.55 20.08 -7.58
C LEU A 137 11.84 19.28 -7.45
N LEU A 138 11.95 18.46 -6.42
CA LEU A 138 13.05 17.53 -6.23
C LEU A 138 12.65 16.16 -6.79
N THR A 139 13.53 15.53 -7.55
CA THR A 139 13.33 14.16 -8.07
C THR A 139 14.63 13.39 -7.96
N GLY A 140 14.55 12.12 -7.63
CA GLY A 140 15.72 11.27 -7.48
C GLY A 140 15.35 9.85 -7.07
N ALA A 141 16.28 9.21 -6.40
CA ALA A 141 16.06 7.92 -5.77
C ALA A 141 16.65 7.91 -4.35
N ALA A 142 16.13 7.05 -3.52
CA ALA A 142 16.57 6.84 -2.15
C ALA A 142 16.37 5.39 -1.73
N GLU A 143 16.99 4.99 -0.65
CA GLU A 143 16.67 3.75 0.05
C GLU A 143 15.61 4.03 1.13
N PHE A 144 14.52 3.27 1.11
CA PHE A 144 13.47 3.33 2.12
C PHE A 144 13.09 1.94 2.61
N GLU A 145 13.27 1.70 3.93
CA GLU A 145 13.01 0.39 4.58
C GLU A 145 13.71 -0.78 3.83
N GLY A 146 14.95 -0.56 3.40
CA GLY A 146 15.78 -1.55 2.70
C GLY A 146 15.43 -1.76 1.22
N ARG A 147 14.73 -0.83 0.58
CA ARG A 147 14.30 -0.88 -0.82
C ARG A 147 14.69 0.37 -1.58
N ASP A 148 15.05 0.21 -2.84
CA ASP A 148 15.25 1.32 -3.75
C ASP A 148 13.91 1.91 -4.17
N VAL A 149 13.69 3.20 -3.92
CA VAL A 149 12.48 3.92 -4.28
C VAL A 149 12.79 5.14 -5.13
N HIS A 150 11.93 5.44 -6.10
CA HIS A 150 11.94 6.74 -6.78
C HIS A 150 11.15 7.75 -5.96
N VAL A 151 11.66 8.98 -5.90
CA VAL A 151 11.09 10.03 -5.06
C VAL A 151 10.81 11.28 -5.88
N MET A 152 9.64 11.88 -5.63
CA MET A 152 9.28 13.22 -6.08
C MET A 152 8.78 14.02 -4.87
N ALA A 153 9.34 15.22 -4.65
CA ALA A 153 8.97 16.10 -3.56
C ALA A 153 8.86 17.55 -4.04
N ASN A 154 7.78 18.23 -3.65
CA ASN A 154 7.61 19.65 -3.94
C ASN A 154 8.36 20.51 -2.91
N ASP A 155 9.06 21.53 -3.38
CA ASP A 155 9.55 22.61 -2.54
C ASP A 155 8.52 23.75 -2.49
N TYR A 156 7.77 23.81 -1.40
CA TYR A 156 6.76 24.84 -1.19
C TYR A 156 7.33 26.27 -1.13
N THR A 157 8.62 26.42 -0.78
CA THR A 157 9.29 27.72 -0.74
C THR A 157 9.51 28.32 -2.13
N VAL A 158 9.48 27.49 -3.19
CA VAL A 158 9.59 27.90 -4.58
C VAL A 158 8.19 27.99 -5.19
N LYS A 159 7.66 29.20 -5.33
CA LYS A 159 6.32 29.47 -5.94
C LYS A 159 5.22 28.55 -5.38
N ARG A 160 5.26 28.24 -4.08
CA ARG A 160 4.33 27.35 -3.37
C ARG A 160 4.23 25.95 -3.99
N GLY A 161 5.37 25.36 -4.35
CA GLY A 161 5.45 24.04 -4.96
C GLY A 161 4.74 23.91 -6.30
N SER A 162 4.39 25.02 -6.96
CA SER A 162 3.70 24.99 -8.25
C SER A 162 4.61 24.46 -9.36
N MET A 163 4.05 23.63 -10.22
CA MET A 163 4.76 22.98 -11.31
C MET A 163 4.81 23.83 -12.56
N ALA A 164 5.97 23.79 -13.26
CA ALA A 164 6.17 24.41 -14.56
C ALA A 164 7.01 23.49 -15.47
N GLY A 165 7.49 24.01 -16.59
CA GLY A 165 8.06 23.20 -17.67
C GLY A 165 9.19 22.26 -17.24
N LYS A 166 10.16 22.74 -16.47
CA LYS A 166 11.31 21.93 -16.06
C LYS A 166 10.94 20.96 -14.92
N GLY A 167 10.12 21.39 -13.99
CA GLY A 167 9.57 20.51 -12.97
C GLY A 167 8.78 19.34 -13.57
N VAL A 168 7.90 19.62 -14.54
CA VAL A 168 7.18 18.57 -15.28
C VAL A 168 8.13 17.63 -16.02
N GLU A 169 9.16 18.16 -16.70
CA GLU A 169 10.15 17.33 -17.39
C GLU A 169 10.90 16.40 -16.44
N LYS A 170 11.32 16.89 -15.26
CA LYS A 170 11.95 16.08 -14.21
C LYS A 170 11.01 14.97 -13.73
N PHE A 171 9.75 15.31 -13.47
CA PHE A 171 8.75 14.35 -13.03
C PHE A 171 8.54 13.23 -14.05
N LEU A 172 8.38 13.57 -15.34
CA LEU A 172 8.26 12.57 -16.41
C LEU A 172 9.46 11.63 -16.49
N ARG A 173 10.68 12.18 -16.36
CA ARG A 173 11.91 11.37 -16.35
C ARG A 173 11.96 10.40 -15.19
N MET A 174 11.57 10.83 -13.99
CA MET A 174 11.49 9.97 -12.81
C MET A 174 10.49 8.84 -13.03
N GLN A 175 9.25 9.13 -13.48
CA GLN A 175 8.25 8.11 -13.79
C GLN A 175 8.73 7.10 -14.84
N GLN A 176 9.41 7.57 -15.89
CA GLN A 176 9.98 6.68 -16.92
C GLN A 176 11.10 5.79 -16.37
N ARG A 177 11.86 6.27 -15.39
CA ARG A 177 12.89 5.48 -14.70
C ARG A 177 12.25 4.42 -13.81
N ALA A 178 11.23 4.78 -13.03
CA ALA A 178 10.48 3.84 -12.23
C ALA A 178 9.90 2.68 -13.07
N LEU A 179 9.36 2.98 -14.27
CA LEU A 179 8.93 1.95 -15.22
C LEU A 179 10.05 1.01 -15.68
N LYS A 180 11.29 1.49 -15.75
CA LYS A 180 12.45 0.70 -16.22
C LYS A 180 13.09 -0.11 -15.09
N THR A 181 13.19 0.47 -13.90
CA THR A 181 13.79 -0.18 -12.74
C THR A 181 12.84 -1.19 -12.09
N GLY A 182 11.52 -0.93 -12.19
CA GLY A 182 10.53 -1.72 -11.45
C GLY A 182 10.56 -1.41 -9.95
N SER A 183 10.95 -0.20 -9.55
CA SER A 183 11.01 0.22 -8.14
C SER A 183 9.81 1.09 -7.77
N PRO A 184 9.31 1.02 -6.52
CA PRO A 184 8.19 1.83 -6.04
C PRO A 184 8.43 3.33 -6.19
N VAL A 185 7.35 4.10 -6.19
CA VAL A 185 7.40 5.56 -6.28
C VAL A 185 6.75 6.20 -5.06
N LEU A 186 7.48 7.13 -4.42
CA LEU A 186 6.98 7.98 -3.35
C LEU A 186 6.77 9.40 -3.86
N TYR A 187 5.54 9.90 -3.73
CA TYR A 187 5.16 11.26 -4.04
C TYR A 187 4.94 12.03 -2.74
N LEU A 188 5.84 12.96 -2.41
CA LEU A 188 5.76 13.83 -1.24
C LEU A 188 5.24 15.19 -1.68
N MET A 189 3.93 15.37 -1.65
CA MET A 189 3.22 16.42 -2.37
C MET A 189 2.89 17.63 -1.50
N ASP A 190 3.23 18.82 -2.00
CA ASP A 190 2.79 20.12 -1.47
C ASP A 190 2.77 21.13 -2.63
N SER A 191 1.67 21.20 -3.39
CA SER A 191 1.63 21.91 -4.66
C SER A 191 0.36 22.71 -4.86
N SER A 192 0.50 24.00 -5.10
CA SER A 192 -0.60 24.88 -5.48
C SER A 192 -1.09 24.69 -6.93
N GLY A 193 -0.57 23.69 -7.67
CA GLY A 193 -0.96 23.40 -9.06
C GLY A 193 0.06 23.87 -10.10
N GLY A 194 -0.40 24.18 -11.30
CA GLY A 194 0.46 24.62 -12.41
C GLY A 194 0.65 26.13 -12.48
N ARG A 195 1.83 26.61 -12.89
CA ARG A 195 2.12 28.03 -13.12
C ARG A 195 1.41 28.51 -14.38
N ILE A 196 0.39 29.35 -14.22
CA ILE A 196 -0.47 29.81 -15.32
C ILE A 196 0.29 30.70 -16.31
N ASP A 197 1.21 31.50 -15.82
CA ASP A 197 2.09 32.39 -16.63
C ASP A 197 3.04 31.64 -17.57
N GLN A 198 3.34 30.37 -17.26
CA GLN A 198 4.21 29.50 -18.06
C GLN A 198 3.44 28.43 -18.84
N GLN A 199 2.10 28.41 -18.81
CA GLN A 199 1.26 27.33 -19.34
C GLN A 199 1.57 26.90 -20.78
N THR A 200 1.97 27.81 -21.64
CA THR A 200 2.23 27.53 -23.06
C THR A 200 3.31 26.46 -23.26
N GLY A 201 4.32 26.41 -22.37
CA GLY A 201 5.44 25.50 -22.49
C GLY A 201 5.16 24.06 -22.06
N PHE A 202 4.23 23.84 -21.15
CA PHE A 202 4.05 22.53 -20.51
C PHE A 202 2.60 22.00 -20.46
N PHE A 203 1.57 22.85 -20.53
CA PHE A 203 0.20 22.39 -20.31
C PHE A 203 -0.28 21.41 -21.38
N ALA A 204 -0.25 21.80 -22.67
CA ALA A 204 -0.75 20.97 -23.78
C ALA A 204 0.37 20.30 -24.59
N ASN A 205 1.61 20.37 -24.14
CA ASN A 205 2.75 19.78 -24.82
C ASN A 205 2.72 18.25 -24.77
N ARG A 206 3.35 17.57 -25.73
CA ARG A 206 3.53 16.12 -25.77
C ARG A 206 4.20 15.58 -24.50
N GLU A 207 5.19 16.29 -24.00
CA GLU A 207 5.92 16.03 -22.77
C GLU A 207 5.51 17.06 -21.70
N GLY A 208 4.21 17.30 -21.59
CA GLY A 208 3.61 18.21 -20.61
C GLY A 208 2.83 17.49 -19.53
N ILE A 209 2.01 18.23 -18.79
CA ILE A 209 1.21 17.69 -17.66
C ILE A 209 0.36 16.47 -18.07
N GLY A 210 -0.27 16.49 -19.26
CA GLY A 210 -1.05 15.33 -19.72
C GLY A 210 -0.23 14.05 -19.84
N LYS A 211 1.09 14.15 -20.03
CA LYS A 211 1.98 12.99 -20.11
C LYS A 211 2.23 12.35 -18.74
N TYR A 212 2.23 13.11 -17.66
CA TYR A 212 2.40 12.47 -16.36
C TYR A 212 1.16 11.67 -15.93
N TYR A 213 -0.05 12.10 -16.29
CA TYR A 213 -1.26 11.27 -16.13
C TYR A 213 -1.17 9.96 -16.91
N TYR A 214 -0.73 10.07 -18.17
CA TYR A 214 -0.47 8.88 -19.00
C TYR A 214 0.55 7.94 -18.33
N ASN A 215 1.62 8.49 -17.76
CA ASN A 215 2.64 7.69 -17.08
C ASN A 215 2.10 7.08 -15.77
N HIS A 216 1.32 7.81 -14.97
CA HIS A 216 0.64 7.24 -13.79
C HIS A 216 -0.19 6.00 -14.15
N SER A 217 -0.99 6.12 -15.22
CA SER A 217 -1.78 4.99 -15.72
C SER A 217 -0.93 3.79 -16.15
N ARG A 218 0.30 4.01 -16.57
CA ARG A 218 1.23 2.94 -16.96
C ARG A 218 2.01 2.36 -15.78
N LEU A 219 2.20 3.14 -14.73
CA LEU A 219 2.81 2.70 -13.48
C LEU A 219 1.82 1.88 -12.64
N SER A 220 0.52 2.23 -12.72
CA SER A 220 -0.55 1.54 -12.01
C SER A 220 -0.52 0.04 -12.26
N GLY A 221 -0.46 -0.74 -11.18
CA GLY A 221 -0.32 -2.19 -11.24
C GLY A 221 1.04 -2.69 -11.75
N ARG A 222 2.02 -1.81 -12.01
CA ARG A 222 3.38 -2.19 -12.35
C ARG A 222 4.34 -2.04 -11.18
N VAL A 223 4.30 -0.90 -10.50
CA VAL A 223 5.05 -0.61 -9.28
C VAL A 223 4.13 0.09 -8.28
N PRO A 224 4.27 -0.14 -6.97
CA PRO A 224 3.52 0.61 -5.97
C PRO A 224 3.75 2.11 -6.07
N GLN A 225 2.68 2.86 -6.14
CA GLN A 225 2.66 4.32 -6.14
C GLN A 225 2.06 4.81 -4.84
N ILE A 226 2.84 5.44 -3.99
CA ILE A 226 2.43 5.92 -2.67
C ILE A 226 2.53 7.43 -2.63
N CYS A 227 1.45 8.11 -2.27
CA CYS A 227 1.37 9.56 -2.20
C CYS A 227 1.11 10.02 -0.76
N VAL A 228 1.90 10.97 -0.30
CA VAL A 228 1.70 11.65 0.99
C VAL A 228 1.52 13.15 0.73
N LEU A 229 0.43 13.72 1.26
CA LEU A 229 0.09 15.12 1.11
C LEU A 229 0.50 15.90 2.36
N TYR A 230 1.39 16.88 2.18
CA TYR A 230 1.89 17.80 3.20
C TYR A 230 1.37 19.23 3.03
N GLY A 231 0.45 19.41 2.12
CA GLY A 231 -0.13 20.71 1.83
C GLY A 231 -1.25 20.63 0.81
N PRO A 232 -1.67 21.77 0.29
CA PRO A 232 -2.64 21.81 -0.80
C PRO A 232 -2.14 21.03 -2.02
N CYS A 233 -3.05 20.30 -2.65
CA CYS A 233 -2.83 19.63 -3.92
C CYS A 233 -4.01 19.99 -4.83
N ILE A 234 -3.86 21.04 -5.64
CA ILE A 234 -4.98 21.69 -6.32
C ILE A 234 -4.91 21.52 -7.83
N ALA A 235 -6.07 21.42 -8.45
CA ALA A 235 -6.26 21.30 -9.89
C ALA A 235 -5.52 20.09 -10.48
N GLY A 236 -4.63 20.29 -11.45
CA GLY A 236 -3.88 19.21 -12.08
C GLY A 236 -3.06 18.38 -11.10
N ALA A 237 -2.49 19.00 -10.07
CA ALA A 237 -1.70 18.29 -9.06
C ALA A 237 -2.53 17.30 -8.24
N ALA A 238 -3.82 17.56 -8.03
CA ALA A 238 -4.72 16.69 -7.29
C ALA A 238 -4.92 15.31 -7.93
N TYR A 239 -4.56 15.14 -9.19
CA TYR A 239 -4.65 13.84 -9.85
C TYR A 239 -3.49 12.90 -9.46
N THR A 240 -2.34 13.39 -9.02
CA THR A 240 -1.25 12.51 -8.56
C THR A 240 -1.69 11.62 -7.38
N PRO A 241 -2.27 12.16 -6.28
CA PRO A 241 -2.78 11.30 -5.21
C PRO A 241 -3.87 10.33 -5.66
N VAL A 242 -4.84 10.76 -6.49
CA VAL A 242 -5.90 9.85 -6.94
C VAL A 242 -5.45 8.79 -7.95
N PHE A 243 -4.31 8.95 -8.60
CA PHE A 243 -3.68 7.90 -9.41
C PHE A 243 -2.75 6.99 -8.60
N ALA A 244 -2.32 7.42 -7.42
CA ALA A 244 -1.53 6.59 -6.54
C ALA A 244 -2.35 5.39 -6.05
N ASP A 245 -1.69 4.28 -5.75
CA ASP A 245 -2.34 3.10 -5.19
C ASP A 245 -2.74 3.33 -3.72
N PHE A 246 -1.99 4.22 -3.03
CA PHE A 246 -2.24 4.60 -1.63
C PHE A 246 -2.00 6.09 -1.43
N THR A 247 -2.97 6.74 -0.79
CA THR A 247 -2.91 8.17 -0.49
C THR A 247 -3.09 8.43 1.00
N ILE A 248 -2.10 9.11 1.58
CA ILE A 248 -2.07 9.50 2.99
C ILE A 248 -2.13 11.01 3.07
N MET A 249 -3.07 11.54 3.83
CA MET A 249 -3.24 12.97 4.07
C MET A 249 -2.76 13.33 5.49
N VAL A 250 -2.02 14.42 5.63
CA VAL A 250 -1.59 14.89 6.96
C VAL A 250 -2.61 15.88 7.52
N GLU A 251 -3.08 15.60 8.73
CA GLU A 251 -4.10 16.40 9.42
C GLU A 251 -3.68 17.87 9.57
N GLY A 252 -4.62 18.78 9.38
CA GLY A 252 -4.43 20.22 9.60
C GLY A 252 -3.54 20.94 8.58
N MET A 253 -2.93 20.23 7.61
CA MET A 253 -2.09 20.87 6.59
C MET A 253 -2.42 20.47 5.15
N SER A 254 -2.96 19.29 4.95
CA SER A 254 -3.20 18.76 3.60
C SER A 254 -4.62 19.01 3.11
N ALA A 255 -4.75 19.20 1.80
CA ALA A 255 -6.03 19.22 1.11
C ALA A 255 -5.85 18.85 -0.36
N MET A 256 -6.82 18.21 -0.98
CA MET A 256 -6.85 18.05 -2.43
C MET A 256 -8.22 18.44 -3.01
N ALA A 257 -8.21 19.20 -4.09
CA ALA A 257 -9.43 19.65 -4.76
C ALA A 257 -9.18 19.95 -6.23
N ILE A 258 -10.21 19.80 -7.05
CA ILE A 258 -10.13 20.11 -8.49
C ILE A 258 -9.98 21.62 -8.77
N ALA A 259 -10.36 22.47 -7.82
CA ALA A 259 -10.24 23.91 -7.92
C ALA A 259 -10.01 24.53 -6.53
N SER A 260 -9.37 25.70 -6.48
CA SER A 260 -9.23 26.43 -5.21
C SER A 260 -10.58 27.02 -4.76
N PRO A 261 -10.78 27.31 -3.45
CA PRO A 261 -11.98 27.94 -2.94
C PRO A 261 -12.41 29.20 -3.72
N ARG A 262 -11.45 30.04 -4.06
CA ARG A 262 -11.70 31.24 -4.88
C ARG A 262 -12.29 30.90 -6.28
N MET A 263 -11.83 29.81 -6.89
CA MET A 263 -12.38 29.38 -8.19
C MET A 263 -13.77 28.78 -8.04
N VAL A 264 -14.03 28.07 -6.94
CA VAL A 264 -15.37 27.55 -6.60
C VAL A 264 -16.34 28.72 -6.42
N GLU A 265 -15.99 29.75 -5.63
CA GLU A 265 -16.80 30.95 -5.46
C GLU A 265 -17.10 31.64 -6.78
N MET A 266 -16.10 31.78 -7.67
CA MET A 266 -16.28 32.39 -8.99
C MET A 266 -17.22 31.62 -9.92
N VAL A 267 -17.24 30.28 -9.83
CA VAL A 267 -17.99 29.42 -10.75
C VAL A 267 -19.39 29.11 -10.22
N THR A 268 -19.51 28.83 -8.92
CA THR A 268 -20.75 28.35 -8.29
C THR A 268 -21.39 29.39 -7.37
N GLY A 269 -20.62 30.38 -6.91
CA GLY A 269 -21.04 31.33 -5.90
C GLY A 269 -20.97 30.80 -4.46
N GLU A 270 -20.37 29.62 -4.27
CA GLU A 270 -20.22 28.98 -2.97
C GLU A 270 -19.01 29.56 -2.23
N ASP A 271 -19.23 30.03 -1.01
CA ASP A 271 -18.17 30.47 -0.08
C ASP A 271 -17.80 29.32 0.83
N ILE A 272 -16.67 28.68 0.55
CA ILE A 272 -16.17 27.48 1.25
C ILE A 272 -14.68 27.62 1.49
N ASP A 273 -14.20 27.17 2.63
CA ASP A 273 -12.76 27.10 2.89
C ASP A 273 -12.15 25.83 2.28
N LEU A 274 -10.82 25.73 2.29
CA LEU A 274 -10.11 24.63 1.61
C LEU A 274 -10.26 23.29 2.34
N ASP A 275 -10.35 23.31 3.67
CA ASP A 275 -10.49 22.11 4.47
C ASP A 275 -11.89 21.49 4.28
N ALA A 276 -12.94 22.31 4.34
CA ALA A 276 -14.29 21.87 4.04
C ALA A 276 -14.49 21.44 2.58
N LEU A 277 -13.72 22.00 1.64
CA LEU A 277 -13.81 21.64 0.21
C LEU A 277 -13.12 20.30 -0.09
N GLY A 278 -11.99 20.01 0.53
CA GLY A 278 -11.17 18.85 0.20
C GLY A 278 -10.09 18.54 1.22
N GLY A 279 -10.37 18.77 2.50
CA GLY A 279 -9.52 18.34 3.60
C GLY A 279 -9.54 16.82 3.84
N PRO A 280 -8.76 16.32 4.81
CA PRO A 280 -8.68 14.90 5.10
C PRO A 280 -10.03 14.23 5.37
N GLU A 281 -10.90 14.86 6.18
CA GLU A 281 -12.23 14.33 6.51
C GLU A 281 -13.06 14.05 5.26
N VAL A 282 -13.11 14.99 4.31
CA VAL A 282 -13.88 14.83 3.06
C VAL A 282 -13.41 13.59 2.29
N HIS A 283 -12.11 13.38 2.22
CA HIS A 283 -11.55 12.31 1.38
C HIS A 283 -11.44 10.96 2.05
N THR A 284 -11.48 10.90 3.37
CA THR A 284 -11.45 9.63 4.11
C THR A 284 -12.82 9.16 4.58
N THR A 285 -13.86 10.01 4.56
CA THR A 285 -15.21 9.62 4.99
C THR A 285 -16.26 9.66 3.88
N GLU A 286 -16.17 10.66 2.95
CA GLU A 286 -17.22 10.92 1.96
C GLU A 286 -16.83 10.43 0.55
N SER A 287 -15.60 10.74 0.09
CA SER A 287 -15.20 10.45 -1.29
C SER A 287 -14.39 9.18 -1.45
N GLY A 288 -13.77 8.67 -0.38
CA GLY A 288 -12.88 7.51 -0.44
C GLY A 288 -11.59 7.74 -1.26
N SER A 289 -11.24 8.99 -1.55
CA SER A 289 -10.07 9.32 -2.37
C SER A 289 -8.75 9.32 -1.60
N ALA A 290 -8.79 9.19 -0.28
CA ALA A 290 -7.63 9.00 0.57
C ALA A 290 -7.82 7.78 1.48
N ASP A 291 -6.73 7.07 1.74
CA ASP A 291 -6.75 5.82 2.48
C ASP A 291 -6.55 6.01 3.98
N LEU A 292 -5.68 6.96 4.36
CA LEU A 292 -5.27 7.18 5.74
C LEU A 292 -5.08 8.67 6.06
N VAL A 293 -5.25 9.00 7.34
CA VAL A 293 -4.89 10.31 7.90
C VAL A 293 -3.69 10.13 8.84
N ALA A 294 -2.64 10.90 8.60
CA ALA A 294 -1.51 11.00 9.51
C ALA A 294 -1.65 12.23 10.40
N ARG A 295 -1.28 12.12 11.68
CA ARG A 295 -1.32 13.24 12.64
C ARG A 295 -0.30 14.32 12.33
N ASP A 296 0.85 13.92 11.79
CA ASP A 296 2.01 14.76 11.50
C ASP A 296 2.89 14.08 10.43
N GLU A 297 3.99 14.73 10.05
CA GLU A 297 4.91 14.22 9.03
C GLU A 297 5.64 12.95 9.46
N GLU A 298 5.98 12.81 10.76
CA GLU A 298 6.60 11.62 11.33
C GLU A 298 5.65 10.41 11.25
N HIS A 299 4.41 10.61 11.66
CA HIS A 299 3.39 9.54 11.58
C HIS A 299 3.09 9.14 10.14
N ALA A 300 3.12 10.09 9.19
CA ALA A 300 2.97 9.75 7.77
C ALA A 300 4.08 8.81 7.29
N ARG A 301 5.34 9.08 7.68
CA ARG A 301 6.47 8.19 7.38
C ARG A 301 6.28 6.81 8.02
N GLU A 302 5.83 6.75 9.28
CA GLU A 302 5.57 5.48 9.99
C GLU A 302 4.50 4.65 9.29
N LEU A 303 3.40 5.27 8.84
CA LEU A 303 2.34 4.60 8.10
C LEU A 303 2.85 4.01 6.78
N VAL A 304 3.65 4.76 6.02
CA VAL A 304 4.25 4.25 4.78
C VAL A 304 5.26 3.15 5.06
N ALA A 305 6.09 3.29 6.11
CA ALA A 305 7.04 2.24 6.52
C ALA A 305 6.32 0.94 6.92
N GLN A 306 5.14 1.04 7.51
CA GLN A 306 4.30 -0.13 7.79
C GLN A 306 3.69 -0.70 6.52
N LEU A 307 3.14 0.14 5.63
CA LEU A 307 2.49 -0.26 4.39
C LEU A 307 3.41 -1.04 3.46
N VAL A 308 4.64 -0.58 3.25
CA VAL A 308 5.58 -1.22 2.31
C VAL A 308 5.99 -2.64 2.71
N ARG A 309 5.77 -3.04 3.97
CA ARG A 309 6.05 -4.41 4.44
C ARG A 309 5.11 -5.46 3.84
N TYR A 310 3.96 -5.04 3.30
CA TYR A 310 2.96 -5.92 2.70
C TYR A 310 3.06 -5.99 1.18
N LEU A 311 3.88 -5.14 0.56
CA LEU A 311 3.93 -4.97 -0.90
C LEU A 311 5.27 -5.46 -1.46
N PRO A 312 5.32 -6.01 -2.68
CA PRO A 312 6.56 -6.23 -3.43
C PRO A 312 7.11 -4.91 -3.98
N ASP A 313 8.28 -4.95 -4.60
CA ASP A 313 8.80 -3.79 -5.32
C ASP A 313 8.06 -3.56 -6.64
N ASN A 314 7.56 -4.61 -7.25
CA ASN A 314 6.79 -4.54 -8.50
C ASN A 314 5.90 -5.78 -8.71
N SER A 315 5.09 -5.74 -9.75
CA SER A 315 4.14 -6.81 -10.09
C SER A 315 4.75 -8.14 -10.53
N ASP A 316 6.05 -8.20 -10.80
CA ASP A 316 6.75 -9.45 -11.16
C ASP A 316 7.24 -10.20 -9.92
N GLU A 317 7.16 -9.58 -8.75
CA GLU A 317 7.65 -10.12 -7.49
C GLU A 317 6.51 -10.47 -6.54
N ARG A 318 6.81 -11.28 -5.55
CA ARG A 318 5.90 -11.58 -4.45
C ARG A 318 6.19 -10.67 -3.26
N PRO A 319 5.18 -10.35 -2.45
CA PRO A 319 5.40 -9.61 -1.21
C PRO A 319 6.39 -10.31 -0.29
N PRO A 320 7.23 -9.56 0.46
CA PRO A 320 8.21 -10.13 1.37
C PRO A 320 7.52 -10.82 2.55
N ARG A 321 8.11 -11.92 3.02
CA ARG A 321 7.66 -12.58 4.24
C ARG A 321 8.34 -11.98 5.46
N THR A 322 7.63 -11.98 6.58
CA THR A 322 8.16 -11.63 7.89
C THR A 322 8.30 -12.85 8.79
N ALA A 323 8.90 -12.66 9.96
CA ALA A 323 8.91 -13.72 10.97
C ALA A 323 7.48 -13.99 11.47
N THR A 324 7.12 -15.26 11.57
CA THR A 324 5.83 -15.70 12.11
C THR A 324 5.67 -15.28 13.57
N THR A 325 4.50 -14.76 13.91
CA THR A 325 4.11 -14.48 15.30
C THR A 325 2.75 -15.08 15.63
N PRO A 326 2.50 -15.46 16.91
CA PRO A 326 1.16 -15.89 17.31
C PRO A 326 0.17 -14.72 17.17
N PRO A 327 -1.13 -14.98 17.05
CA PRO A 327 -2.14 -13.94 16.96
C PRO A 327 -2.19 -13.08 18.24
N THR A 328 -2.80 -11.89 18.14
CA THR A 328 -2.97 -10.98 19.30
C THR A 328 -3.84 -11.61 20.40
N ARG A 329 -4.88 -12.33 20.00
CA ARG A 329 -5.83 -13.02 20.87
C ARG A 329 -5.89 -14.50 20.52
N SER A 330 -6.25 -15.36 21.49
CA SER A 330 -6.35 -16.81 21.26
C SER A 330 -7.44 -17.14 20.21
N PRO A 331 -7.15 -17.99 19.21
CA PRO A 331 -8.16 -18.52 18.28
C PRO A 331 -9.32 -19.26 18.98
N GLU A 332 -9.10 -19.83 20.15
CA GLU A 332 -10.13 -20.53 20.94
C GLU A 332 -11.32 -19.63 21.30
N GLY A 333 -11.14 -18.29 21.28
CA GLY A 333 -12.21 -17.34 21.58
C GLY A 333 -13.07 -16.95 20.39
N ILE A 334 -12.85 -17.43 19.18
CA ILE A 334 -13.60 -17.03 17.98
C ILE A 334 -15.10 -17.31 18.14
N ASP A 335 -15.46 -18.52 18.60
CA ASP A 335 -16.86 -18.90 18.79
C ASP A 335 -17.59 -18.04 19.84
N ALA A 336 -16.86 -17.51 20.81
CA ALA A 336 -17.42 -16.67 21.87
C ALA A 336 -17.66 -15.21 21.43
N VAL A 337 -16.94 -14.73 20.39
CA VAL A 337 -17.10 -13.35 19.90
C VAL A 337 -18.08 -13.25 18.75
N VAL A 338 -18.43 -14.35 18.10
CA VAL A 338 -19.46 -14.40 17.06
C VAL A 338 -20.81 -14.74 17.70
N PRO A 339 -21.76 -13.79 17.80
CA PRO A 339 -23.04 -14.05 18.47
C PRO A 339 -23.86 -15.12 17.74
N GLN A 340 -24.61 -15.92 18.52
CA GLN A 340 -25.53 -16.91 17.96
C GLN A 340 -26.77 -16.28 17.32
N ASP A 341 -27.22 -15.12 17.84
CA ASP A 341 -28.32 -14.37 17.22
C ASP A 341 -27.79 -13.63 15.99
N PRO A 342 -28.27 -13.93 14.76
CA PRO A 342 -27.83 -13.28 13.54
C PRO A 342 -28.14 -11.77 13.50
N ASN A 343 -29.01 -11.27 14.37
CA ASN A 343 -29.33 -9.84 14.47
C ASN A 343 -28.43 -9.07 15.45
N GLU A 344 -27.65 -9.78 16.26
CA GLU A 344 -26.69 -9.15 17.15
C GLU A 344 -25.42 -8.78 16.39
N GLY A 345 -25.04 -7.47 16.48
CA GLY A 345 -23.80 -6.96 15.89
C GLY A 345 -22.58 -7.32 16.75
N TYR A 346 -21.43 -7.48 16.11
CA TYR A 346 -20.14 -7.63 16.78
C TYR A 346 -19.05 -7.02 15.91
N ASP A 347 -17.90 -6.76 16.49
CA ASP A 347 -16.74 -6.24 15.76
C ASP A 347 -15.96 -7.39 15.11
N MET A 348 -15.91 -7.41 13.77
CA MET A 348 -15.17 -8.42 13.02
C MET A 348 -13.66 -8.33 13.28
N GLN A 349 -13.16 -7.19 13.72
CA GLN A 349 -11.75 -7.04 14.11
C GLN A 349 -11.38 -8.00 15.24
N ASP A 350 -12.31 -8.31 16.15
CA ASP A 350 -12.12 -9.33 17.18
C ASP A 350 -11.85 -10.74 16.62
N VAL A 351 -12.39 -11.07 15.44
CA VAL A 351 -12.10 -12.33 14.74
C VAL A 351 -10.74 -12.22 14.02
N ILE A 352 -10.49 -11.10 13.31
CA ILE A 352 -9.24 -10.87 12.59
C ILE A 352 -8.04 -10.99 13.55
N GLU A 353 -8.08 -10.36 14.73
CA GLU A 353 -7.00 -10.41 15.73
C GLU A 353 -6.72 -11.82 16.29
N ARG A 354 -7.63 -12.78 16.09
CA ARG A 354 -7.48 -14.19 16.47
C ARG A 354 -6.96 -15.05 15.33
N VAL A 355 -6.98 -14.54 14.11
CA VAL A 355 -6.57 -15.25 12.89
C VAL A 355 -5.20 -14.80 12.43
N VAL A 356 -4.95 -13.51 12.33
CA VAL A 356 -3.71 -12.96 11.77
C VAL A 356 -2.59 -12.85 12.82
N ASP A 357 -1.38 -12.65 12.36
CA ASP A 357 -0.21 -12.45 13.20
C ASP A 357 -0.37 -11.21 14.07
N ARG A 358 0.26 -11.23 15.25
CA ARG A 358 0.13 -10.20 16.27
C ARG A 358 0.38 -8.79 15.72
N HIS A 359 -0.60 -7.91 15.93
CA HIS A 359 -0.56 -6.49 15.54
C HIS A 359 -0.20 -6.26 14.07
N SER A 360 -0.51 -7.24 13.21
CA SER A 360 -0.21 -7.13 11.78
C SER A 360 -1.36 -6.59 10.94
N PHE A 361 -2.58 -6.49 11.46
CA PHE A 361 -3.68 -5.93 10.70
C PHE A 361 -3.50 -4.42 10.53
N PHE A 362 -3.32 -4.00 9.28
CA PHE A 362 -3.16 -2.62 8.85
C PHE A 362 -4.37 -2.23 8.02
N GLU A 363 -5.36 -1.64 8.68
CA GLU A 363 -6.63 -1.24 8.05
C GLU A 363 -6.43 -0.03 7.14
N LEU A 364 -7.08 -0.07 5.98
CA LEU A 364 -7.16 1.02 5.01
C LEU A 364 -8.60 1.52 4.93
N GLN A 365 -8.77 2.84 4.79
CA GLN A 365 -10.07 3.51 4.68
C GLN A 365 -11.03 3.14 5.82
N PRO A 366 -10.64 3.26 7.10
CA PRO A 366 -11.47 2.79 8.21
C PRO A 366 -12.83 3.51 8.31
N GLU A 367 -12.91 4.75 7.86
CA GLU A 367 -14.11 5.59 7.96
C GLU A 367 -14.94 5.62 6.67
N TYR A 368 -14.38 5.21 5.52
CA TYR A 368 -15.10 5.09 4.26
C TYR A 368 -15.68 3.69 4.09
N GLY A 369 -16.99 3.58 3.84
CA GLY A 369 -17.67 2.28 3.72
C GLY A 369 -17.42 1.35 4.91
N PRO A 370 -17.68 1.76 6.17
CA PRO A 370 -17.28 1.03 7.37
C PRO A 370 -17.99 -0.32 7.55
N GLU A 371 -18.93 -0.66 6.69
CA GLU A 371 -19.58 -1.99 6.66
C GLU A 371 -18.66 -3.10 6.15
N ILE A 372 -17.53 -2.74 5.54
CA ILE A 372 -16.48 -3.66 5.12
C ILE A 372 -15.14 -3.14 5.63
N LEU A 373 -14.39 -4.02 6.30
CA LEU A 373 -12.98 -3.82 6.63
C LEU A 373 -12.12 -4.25 5.44
N THR A 374 -11.18 -3.42 5.07
CA THR A 374 -10.13 -3.73 4.11
C THR A 374 -8.78 -3.41 4.71
N GLY A 375 -7.81 -4.27 4.57
CA GLY A 375 -6.49 -4.02 5.12
C GLY A 375 -5.52 -5.16 4.86
N PHE A 376 -4.26 -4.88 5.00
CA PHE A 376 -3.21 -5.89 4.94
C PHE A 376 -2.98 -6.53 6.31
N ALA A 377 -2.55 -7.78 6.30
CA ALA A 377 -2.11 -8.48 7.51
C ALA A 377 -0.99 -9.47 7.18
N HIS A 378 -0.38 -10.04 8.20
CA HIS A 378 0.45 -11.23 8.04
C HIS A 378 -0.27 -12.45 8.60
N LEU A 379 -0.18 -13.56 7.90
CA LEU A 379 -0.66 -14.87 8.32
C LEU A 379 0.49 -15.88 8.19
N ASP A 380 1.06 -16.30 9.32
CA ASP A 380 2.29 -17.09 9.35
C ASP A 380 3.45 -16.40 8.60
N GLY A 381 3.60 -15.09 8.85
CA GLY A 381 4.61 -14.24 8.21
C GLY A 381 4.35 -13.94 6.73
N ARG A 382 3.30 -14.48 6.12
CA ARG A 382 2.89 -14.22 4.73
C ARG A 382 1.95 -13.02 4.67
N PRO A 383 2.23 -11.99 3.86
CA PRO A 383 1.27 -10.92 3.61
C PRO A 383 -0.02 -11.46 2.99
N VAL A 384 -1.15 -11.00 3.48
CA VAL A 384 -2.49 -11.28 2.96
C VAL A 384 -3.33 -10.01 2.99
N GLY A 385 -4.16 -9.81 1.98
CA GLY A 385 -5.21 -8.80 1.98
C GLY A 385 -6.47 -9.35 2.62
N VAL A 386 -7.01 -8.67 3.61
CA VAL A 386 -8.24 -9.04 4.32
C VAL A 386 -9.39 -8.17 3.81
N ILE A 387 -10.46 -8.82 3.37
CA ILE A 387 -11.75 -8.19 3.04
C ILE A 387 -12.79 -8.85 3.94
N ALA A 388 -13.34 -8.11 4.90
CA ALA A 388 -14.22 -8.66 5.90
C ALA A 388 -15.47 -7.81 6.11
N ASN A 389 -16.65 -8.40 6.15
CA ASN A 389 -17.85 -7.65 6.52
C ASN A 389 -17.77 -7.24 8.00
N GLN A 390 -18.28 -6.03 8.32
CA GLN A 390 -18.28 -5.49 9.68
C GLN A 390 -19.70 -5.46 10.26
N PRO A 391 -20.14 -6.51 10.98
CA PRO A 391 -21.50 -6.58 11.50
C PRO A 391 -21.86 -5.51 12.54
N ALA A 392 -20.87 -4.87 13.16
CA ALA A 392 -21.09 -3.71 14.03
C ALA A 392 -21.64 -2.49 13.27
N HIS A 393 -21.37 -2.40 11.97
CA HIS A 393 -21.84 -1.33 11.11
C HIS A 393 -22.91 -1.85 10.13
N ARG A 394 -24.15 -1.36 10.26
CA ARG A 394 -25.29 -1.73 9.38
C ARG A 394 -25.40 -3.23 9.10
N ALA A 395 -25.10 -4.05 10.13
CA ALA A 395 -25.14 -5.53 10.09
C ALA A 395 -24.22 -6.17 9.02
N GLY A 396 -23.21 -5.47 8.53
CA GLY A 396 -22.31 -5.93 7.48
C GLY A 396 -22.95 -5.96 6.07
N ALA A 397 -24.06 -5.24 5.85
CA ALA A 397 -24.66 -5.11 4.53
C ALA A 397 -23.75 -4.34 3.58
N ILE A 398 -23.68 -4.76 2.32
CA ILE A 398 -22.81 -4.14 1.33
C ILE A 398 -23.51 -2.90 0.74
N PHE A 399 -23.05 -1.73 1.13
CA PHE A 399 -23.47 -0.44 0.59
C PHE A 399 -22.61 -0.04 -0.62
N PRO A 400 -23.01 0.97 -1.40
CA PRO A 400 -22.26 1.38 -2.60
C PRO A 400 -20.78 1.69 -2.33
N ASP A 401 -20.48 2.42 -1.27
CA ASP A 401 -19.12 2.84 -0.92
C ASP A 401 -18.29 1.66 -0.40
N ALA A 402 -18.89 0.79 0.41
CA ALA A 402 -18.27 -0.46 0.84
C ALA A 402 -17.92 -1.39 -0.34
N ALA A 403 -18.79 -1.47 -1.35
CA ALA A 403 -18.52 -2.24 -2.57
C ALA A 403 -17.37 -1.66 -3.39
N GLU A 404 -17.30 -0.34 -3.51
CA GLU A 404 -16.23 0.35 -4.25
C GLU A 404 -14.87 0.22 -3.54
N LYS A 405 -14.84 0.42 -2.22
CA LYS A 405 -13.68 0.20 -1.35
C LYS A 405 -13.12 -1.23 -1.50
N ALA A 406 -13.99 -2.24 -1.36
CA ALA A 406 -13.57 -3.64 -1.49
C ALA A 406 -13.08 -3.98 -2.90
N ALA A 407 -13.69 -3.42 -3.95
CA ALA A 407 -13.26 -3.60 -5.33
C ALA A 407 -11.86 -3.04 -5.58
N GLN A 408 -11.61 -1.81 -5.14
CA GLN A 408 -10.32 -1.14 -5.25
C GLN A 408 -9.23 -1.95 -4.51
N PHE A 409 -9.51 -2.35 -3.29
CA PHE A 409 -8.55 -3.11 -2.48
C PHE A 409 -8.24 -4.50 -3.09
N ALA A 410 -9.26 -5.21 -3.58
CA ALA A 410 -9.06 -6.50 -4.26
C ALA A 410 -8.18 -6.35 -5.51
N TRP A 411 -8.38 -5.29 -6.32
CA TRP A 411 -7.54 -4.98 -7.47
C TRP A 411 -6.10 -4.66 -7.09
N THR A 412 -5.89 -3.89 -6.03
CA THR A 412 -4.55 -3.54 -5.53
C THR A 412 -3.82 -4.79 -5.04
N CYS A 413 -4.49 -5.66 -4.29
CA CYS A 413 -3.92 -6.94 -3.85
C CYS A 413 -3.53 -7.83 -5.03
N ASP A 414 -4.42 -7.96 -6.03
CA ASP A 414 -4.14 -8.78 -7.22
C ASP A 414 -2.98 -8.22 -8.05
N ALA A 415 -2.91 -6.89 -8.21
CA ALA A 415 -1.84 -6.23 -8.95
C ALA A 415 -0.44 -6.47 -8.34
N TYR A 416 -0.38 -6.62 -7.01
CA TYR A 416 0.87 -6.78 -6.27
C TYR A 416 1.04 -8.17 -5.64
N ASN A 417 0.38 -9.18 -6.19
CA ASN A 417 0.52 -10.58 -5.80
C ASN A 417 0.26 -10.86 -4.31
N VAL A 418 -0.62 -10.07 -3.66
CA VAL A 418 -1.05 -10.27 -2.27
C VAL A 418 -2.26 -11.20 -2.24
N PRO A 419 -2.16 -12.41 -1.65
CA PRO A 419 -3.30 -13.33 -1.52
C PRO A 419 -4.46 -12.71 -0.73
N LEU A 420 -5.69 -13.12 -1.01
CA LEU A 420 -6.91 -12.54 -0.44
C LEU A 420 -7.61 -13.47 0.54
N LEU A 421 -7.89 -12.97 1.73
CA LEU A 421 -8.73 -13.61 2.74
C LEU A 421 -10.07 -12.87 2.84
N TYR A 422 -11.16 -13.56 2.53
CA TYR A 422 -12.51 -13.05 2.69
C TYR A 422 -13.15 -13.63 3.96
N LEU A 423 -13.61 -12.75 4.86
CA LEU A 423 -14.40 -13.13 6.05
C LEU A 423 -15.84 -12.66 5.86
N CYS A 424 -16.71 -13.60 5.51
CA CYS A 424 -18.09 -13.30 5.11
C CYS A 424 -19.05 -13.33 6.29
N ASP A 425 -19.69 -12.20 6.62
CA ASP A 425 -20.85 -12.08 7.48
C ASP A 425 -21.74 -10.94 6.98
N THR A 426 -22.53 -11.19 5.94
CA THR A 426 -23.34 -10.16 5.29
C THR A 426 -24.76 -10.64 4.97
N PRO A 427 -25.77 -9.80 5.19
CA PRO A 427 -27.13 -10.06 4.69
C PRO A 427 -27.28 -9.85 3.17
N GLY A 428 -26.20 -9.45 2.48
CA GLY A 428 -26.16 -9.16 1.05
C GLY A 428 -25.96 -7.68 0.74
N PHE A 429 -26.16 -7.33 -0.53
CA PHE A 429 -26.19 -5.93 -0.96
C PHE A 429 -27.41 -5.21 -0.40
N MET A 430 -27.23 -3.98 0.08
CA MET A 430 -28.34 -3.19 0.59
C MET A 430 -29.34 -2.86 -0.51
N ALA A 431 -30.62 -3.02 -0.19
CA ALA A 431 -31.73 -2.69 -1.08
C ALA A 431 -32.48 -1.43 -0.62
N GLY A 432 -32.87 -0.59 -1.54
CA GLY A 432 -33.64 0.60 -1.22
C GLY A 432 -33.48 1.71 -2.25
N SER A 433 -34.45 2.64 -2.30
CA SER A 433 -34.46 3.70 -3.32
C SER A 433 -33.26 4.65 -3.25
N GLN A 434 -32.66 4.82 -2.07
CA GLN A 434 -31.48 5.67 -1.91
C GLN A 434 -30.23 4.99 -2.48
N VAL A 435 -29.97 3.74 -2.10
CA VAL A 435 -28.77 3.02 -2.61
C VAL A 435 -28.84 2.75 -4.12
N GLU A 436 -30.07 2.64 -4.69
CA GLU A 436 -30.21 2.59 -6.15
C GLU A 436 -29.78 3.91 -6.82
N LYS A 437 -30.09 5.07 -6.20
CA LYS A 437 -29.62 6.38 -6.66
C LYS A 437 -28.11 6.55 -6.47
N ASP A 438 -27.56 5.97 -5.42
CA ASP A 438 -26.14 5.96 -5.10
C ASP A 438 -25.37 4.88 -5.90
N ALA A 439 -26.04 4.28 -6.90
CA ALA A 439 -25.50 3.36 -7.89
C ALA A 439 -25.01 2.01 -7.31
N ILE A 440 -25.77 1.39 -6.39
CA ILE A 440 -25.42 0.09 -5.78
C ILE A 440 -25.14 -1.00 -6.84
N LEU A 441 -25.92 -1.08 -7.93
CA LEU A 441 -25.69 -2.07 -9.00
C LEU A 441 -24.37 -1.81 -9.73
N GLU A 442 -24.03 -0.55 -9.99
CA GLU A 442 -22.81 -0.16 -10.70
C GLU A 442 -21.56 -0.36 -9.84
N LYS A 443 -21.60 0.06 -8.58
CA LYS A 443 -20.50 -0.12 -7.63
C LYS A 443 -20.38 -1.59 -7.18
N GLY A 444 -21.51 -2.26 -6.92
CA GLY A 444 -21.52 -3.69 -6.60
C GLY A 444 -20.96 -4.56 -7.72
N LYS A 445 -21.25 -4.24 -8.98
CA LYS A 445 -20.63 -4.88 -10.15
C LYS A 445 -19.11 -4.80 -10.12
N LYS A 446 -18.52 -3.66 -9.67
CA LYS A 446 -17.07 -3.51 -9.57
C LYS A 446 -16.47 -4.51 -8.57
N MET A 447 -17.09 -4.67 -7.39
CA MET A 447 -16.64 -5.64 -6.38
C MET A 447 -16.72 -7.07 -6.91
N ILE A 448 -17.86 -7.46 -7.50
CA ILE A 448 -18.02 -8.78 -8.11
C ILE A 448 -16.98 -9.01 -9.20
N TYR A 449 -16.71 -8.01 -10.03
CA TYR A 449 -15.74 -8.09 -11.10
C TYR A 449 -14.30 -8.23 -10.57
N ALA A 450 -13.88 -7.41 -9.62
CA ALA A 450 -12.56 -7.50 -9.02
C ALA A 450 -12.33 -8.87 -8.36
N THR A 451 -13.30 -9.35 -7.59
CA THR A 451 -13.26 -10.70 -6.98
C THR A 451 -13.15 -11.82 -8.01
N SER A 452 -13.88 -11.70 -9.14
CA SER A 452 -13.86 -12.73 -10.22
C SER A 452 -12.56 -12.76 -11.01
N GLU A 453 -11.97 -11.59 -11.25
CA GLU A 453 -10.76 -11.45 -12.08
C GLU A 453 -9.46 -11.60 -11.29
N ALA A 454 -9.51 -11.54 -9.96
CA ALA A 454 -8.33 -11.73 -9.12
C ALA A 454 -7.68 -13.10 -9.36
N THR A 455 -6.38 -13.08 -9.66
CA THR A 455 -5.56 -14.26 -9.97
C THR A 455 -4.77 -14.76 -8.77
N VAL A 456 -4.62 -13.94 -7.74
CA VAL A 456 -3.99 -14.34 -6.47
C VAL A 456 -4.82 -15.43 -5.77
N PRO A 457 -4.19 -16.29 -4.96
CA PRO A 457 -4.92 -17.25 -4.13
C PRO A 457 -5.96 -16.55 -3.24
N LYS A 458 -7.19 -17.11 -3.21
CA LYS A 458 -8.30 -16.58 -2.42
C LYS A 458 -8.81 -17.66 -1.47
N GLN A 459 -9.06 -17.29 -0.23
CA GLN A 459 -9.74 -18.12 0.77
C GLN A 459 -11.02 -17.41 1.21
N CYS A 460 -12.15 -18.12 1.22
CA CYS A 460 -13.41 -17.61 1.74
C CYS A 460 -13.78 -18.34 3.03
N VAL A 461 -14.05 -17.58 4.07
CA VAL A 461 -14.57 -18.08 5.34
C VAL A 461 -15.98 -17.56 5.54
N VAL A 462 -16.96 -18.44 5.59
CA VAL A 462 -18.32 -18.07 6.01
C VAL A 462 -18.35 -18.06 7.54
N VAL A 463 -18.25 -16.84 8.10
CA VAL A 463 -18.23 -16.65 9.56
C VAL A 463 -19.63 -16.81 10.13
N ARG A 464 -20.64 -16.15 9.52
CA ARG A 464 -22.04 -16.26 9.96
C ARG A 464 -22.98 -16.13 8.74
N LYS A 465 -23.49 -14.95 8.41
CA LYS A 465 -24.43 -14.73 7.28
C LYS A 465 -23.70 -14.67 5.96
N ALA A 466 -24.22 -15.36 4.95
CA ALA A 466 -23.76 -15.28 3.57
C ALA A 466 -24.96 -15.32 2.63
N TYR A 467 -25.68 -14.18 2.55
CA TYR A 467 -26.96 -14.14 1.84
C TYR A 467 -26.87 -13.46 0.47
N GLY A 468 -27.68 -13.99 -0.46
CA GLY A 468 -27.86 -13.44 -1.79
C GLY A 468 -26.56 -13.30 -2.57
N ALA A 469 -26.43 -12.23 -3.36
CA ALA A 469 -25.20 -11.94 -4.10
C ALA A 469 -24.04 -11.48 -3.21
N GLY A 470 -24.26 -11.27 -1.91
CA GLY A 470 -23.19 -10.97 -0.95
C GLY A 470 -22.15 -12.08 -0.89
N ILE A 471 -22.57 -13.36 -0.88
CA ILE A 471 -21.63 -14.50 -0.90
C ILE A 471 -20.76 -14.50 -2.17
N TYR A 472 -21.30 -14.04 -3.29
CA TYR A 472 -20.56 -13.95 -4.55
C TYR A 472 -19.49 -12.84 -4.48
N ALA A 473 -19.87 -11.67 -3.99
CA ALA A 473 -18.97 -10.54 -3.80
C ALA A 473 -17.85 -10.86 -2.80
N MET A 474 -18.14 -11.71 -1.80
CA MET A 474 -17.18 -12.19 -0.79
C MET A 474 -16.45 -13.48 -1.21
N SER A 475 -16.28 -13.71 -2.50
CA SER A 475 -15.53 -14.85 -3.06
C SER A 475 -16.05 -16.23 -2.59
N GLY A 476 -17.37 -16.41 -2.55
CA GLY A 476 -17.94 -17.72 -2.23
C GLY A 476 -17.68 -18.79 -3.31
N PRO A 477 -18.24 -19.99 -3.15
CA PRO A 477 -17.83 -21.19 -3.92
C PRO A 477 -17.83 -21.04 -5.45
N ALA A 478 -18.72 -20.23 -6.00
CA ALA A 478 -18.84 -20.02 -7.45
C ALA A 478 -17.79 -19.04 -8.03
N TYR A 479 -16.97 -18.40 -7.17
CA TYR A 479 -16.00 -17.37 -7.57
C TYR A 479 -14.55 -17.85 -7.52
N ASP A 480 -14.39 -19.17 -7.63
CA ASP A 480 -13.10 -19.85 -7.76
C ASP A 480 -12.09 -19.46 -6.63
N PRO A 481 -12.50 -19.47 -5.35
CA PRO A 481 -11.52 -19.49 -4.27
C PRO A 481 -10.83 -20.84 -4.23
N GLU A 482 -9.61 -20.89 -3.70
CA GLU A 482 -8.89 -22.16 -3.48
C GLU A 482 -9.60 -23.00 -2.43
N SER A 483 -10.31 -22.37 -1.49
CA SER A 483 -11.31 -23.06 -0.68
C SER A 483 -12.36 -22.10 -0.11
N THR A 484 -13.54 -22.67 0.15
CA THR A 484 -14.59 -22.07 0.97
C THR A 484 -14.81 -22.93 2.20
N ILE A 485 -14.45 -22.41 3.37
CA ILE A 485 -14.69 -23.03 4.67
C ILE A 485 -15.71 -22.25 5.46
N ALA A 486 -16.35 -22.88 6.44
CA ALA A 486 -17.35 -22.21 7.26
C ALA A 486 -17.14 -22.48 8.74
N LEU A 487 -17.54 -21.53 9.59
CA LEU A 487 -17.73 -21.75 11.01
C LEU A 487 -19.11 -22.39 11.27
N PRO A 488 -19.31 -23.08 12.41
CA PRO A 488 -20.60 -23.69 12.76
C PRO A 488 -21.78 -22.71 12.84
N SER A 489 -21.49 -21.42 13.00
CA SER A 489 -22.44 -20.30 12.98
C SER A 489 -22.85 -19.86 11.58
N GLY A 490 -22.26 -20.45 10.53
CA GLY A 490 -22.47 -20.04 9.14
C GLY A 490 -23.85 -20.43 8.60
N GLU A 491 -24.41 -19.55 7.78
CA GLU A 491 -25.66 -19.74 7.04
C GLU A 491 -25.47 -19.25 5.59
N ILE A 492 -25.83 -20.08 4.61
CA ILE A 492 -25.75 -19.71 3.18
C ILE A 492 -27.14 -19.83 2.55
N GLY A 493 -27.68 -18.73 2.04
CA GLY A 493 -29.02 -18.72 1.47
C GLY A 493 -29.26 -17.56 0.51
N ILE A 494 -30.39 -17.60 -0.19
CA ILE A 494 -30.81 -16.48 -1.07
C ILE A 494 -31.09 -15.23 -0.23
N MET A 495 -31.66 -15.41 0.96
CA MET A 495 -31.99 -14.35 1.92
C MET A 495 -32.06 -14.94 3.33
N GLY A 496 -32.04 -14.10 4.33
CA GLY A 496 -32.21 -14.56 5.73
C GLY A 496 -33.62 -15.08 6.01
N PRO A 497 -33.81 -15.86 7.10
CA PRO A 497 -35.09 -16.52 7.45
C PRO A 497 -36.29 -15.56 7.50
N GLU A 498 -36.13 -14.40 8.14
CA GLU A 498 -37.20 -13.41 8.28
C GLU A 498 -37.69 -12.89 6.90
N ALA A 499 -36.74 -12.58 6.00
CA ALA A 499 -37.07 -12.11 4.67
C ALA A 499 -37.72 -13.23 3.84
N ALA A 500 -37.25 -14.46 3.97
CA ALA A 500 -37.78 -15.63 3.26
C ALA A 500 -39.24 -15.91 3.66
N ILE A 501 -39.54 -15.91 4.96
CA ILE A 501 -40.91 -16.11 5.47
C ILE A 501 -41.85 -15.03 4.94
N ASN A 502 -41.43 -13.75 5.01
CA ASN A 502 -42.25 -12.65 4.50
C ASN A 502 -42.41 -12.71 2.96
N ALA A 503 -41.40 -13.07 2.20
CA ALA A 503 -41.46 -13.09 0.76
C ALA A 503 -42.28 -14.27 0.20
N VAL A 504 -42.16 -15.46 0.81
CA VAL A 504 -42.71 -16.72 0.27
C VAL A 504 -44.02 -17.12 0.92
N TYR A 505 -44.10 -16.92 2.23
CA TYR A 505 -45.21 -17.49 3.03
C TYR A 505 -46.22 -16.48 3.59
N ALA A 506 -46.00 -15.16 3.39
CA ALA A 506 -46.88 -14.12 3.93
C ALA A 506 -48.37 -14.32 3.59
N ARG A 507 -48.69 -14.74 2.36
CA ARG A 507 -50.07 -15.00 1.95
C ARG A 507 -50.68 -16.22 2.66
N LYS A 508 -49.92 -17.32 2.78
CA LYS A 508 -50.38 -18.54 3.45
C LYS A 508 -50.58 -18.31 4.95
N LEU A 509 -49.70 -17.56 5.57
CA LEU A 509 -49.80 -17.18 6.98
C LEU A 509 -50.99 -16.22 7.22
N ALA A 510 -51.32 -15.33 6.28
CA ALA A 510 -52.48 -14.46 6.37
C ALA A 510 -53.84 -15.21 6.24
N GLU A 511 -53.86 -16.44 5.73
CA GLU A 511 -55.06 -17.30 5.67
C GLU A 511 -55.37 -18.02 6.99
N ILE A 512 -54.44 -17.98 7.97
CA ILE A 512 -54.64 -18.54 9.31
C ILE A 512 -55.27 -17.43 10.18
N ASP A 513 -56.52 -17.63 10.57
CA ASP A 513 -57.30 -16.65 11.35
C ASP A 513 -56.80 -16.54 12.80
N ASP A 514 -56.44 -17.67 13.40
CA ASP A 514 -55.93 -17.71 14.77
C ASP A 514 -54.52 -17.18 14.87
N ALA A 515 -54.30 -16.22 15.77
CA ALA A 515 -53.01 -15.54 15.88
C ALA A 515 -51.91 -16.43 16.48
N ASP A 516 -52.32 -17.33 17.41
CA ASP A 516 -51.36 -18.24 18.06
C ASP A 516 -50.95 -19.36 17.08
N GLU A 517 -51.88 -19.94 16.34
CA GLU A 517 -51.64 -20.92 15.30
C GLU A 517 -50.76 -20.32 14.15
N ARG A 518 -51.00 -19.07 13.81
CA ARG A 518 -50.21 -18.36 12.83
C ARG A 518 -48.76 -18.17 13.30
N ALA A 519 -48.58 -17.76 14.56
CA ALA A 519 -47.25 -17.58 15.14
C ALA A 519 -46.47 -18.90 15.24
N GLU A 520 -47.15 -19.98 15.62
CA GLU A 520 -46.58 -21.32 15.68
C GLU A 520 -46.14 -21.78 14.29
N ARG A 521 -47.00 -21.61 13.28
CA ARG A 521 -46.65 -22.00 11.90
C ARG A 521 -45.52 -21.12 11.29
N GLU A 522 -45.48 -19.85 11.62
CA GLU A 522 -44.40 -18.97 11.24
C GLU A 522 -43.06 -19.43 11.83
N GLN A 523 -43.06 -19.82 13.11
CA GLN A 523 -41.88 -20.31 13.79
C GLN A 523 -41.39 -21.64 13.20
N GLU A 524 -42.30 -22.60 12.93
CA GLU A 524 -41.97 -23.86 12.26
C GLU A 524 -41.30 -23.62 10.87
N LEU A 525 -41.90 -22.74 10.05
CA LEU A 525 -41.36 -22.42 8.74
C LEU A 525 -39.99 -21.76 8.83
N ARG A 526 -39.76 -20.95 9.86
CA ARG A 526 -38.48 -20.31 10.14
C ARG A 526 -37.41 -21.33 10.51
N GLU A 527 -37.76 -22.33 11.29
CA GLU A 527 -36.88 -23.42 11.69
C GLU A 527 -36.57 -24.34 10.47
N GLU A 528 -37.60 -24.74 9.70
CA GLU A 528 -37.41 -25.48 8.44
C GLU A 528 -36.45 -24.76 7.47
N TYR A 529 -36.61 -23.44 7.31
CA TYR A 529 -35.75 -22.66 6.43
C TYR A 529 -34.31 -22.55 6.93
N ARG A 530 -34.11 -22.44 8.28
CA ARG A 530 -32.76 -22.42 8.88
C ARG A 530 -32.04 -23.74 8.67
N GLU A 531 -32.73 -24.88 8.74
CA GLU A 531 -32.12 -26.18 8.41
C GLU A 531 -31.62 -26.24 6.98
N ASP A 532 -32.32 -25.62 6.03
CA ASP A 532 -31.93 -25.60 4.61
C ASP A 532 -30.72 -24.74 4.32
N ILE A 533 -30.49 -23.65 5.08
CA ILE A 533 -29.37 -22.73 4.87
C ILE A 533 -28.17 -22.99 5.79
N ASP A 534 -28.25 -23.97 6.68
CA ASP A 534 -27.17 -24.34 7.60
C ASP A 534 -25.93 -24.84 6.83
N VAL A 535 -24.75 -24.39 7.21
CA VAL A 535 -23.49 -24.74 6.52
C VAL A 535 -23.17 -26.23 6.53
N ARG A 536 -23.67 -26.98 7.55
CA ARG A 536 -23.51 -28.44 7.58
C ARG A 536 -24.34 -29.11 6.49
N ARG A 537 -25.52 -28.58 6.18
CA ARG A 537 -26.31 -28.97 5.04
C ARG A 537 -25.57 -28.66 3.74
N MET A 538 -25.00 -27.45 3.62
CA MET A 538 -24.19 -27.05 2.46
C MET A 538 -22.95 -27.94 2.29
N ALA A 539 -22.27 -28.30 3.36
CA ALA A 539 -21.14 -29.24 3.34
C ALA A 539 -21.56 -30.64 2.89
N SER A 540 -22.75 -31.11 3.33
CA SER A 540 -23.27 -32.43 2.92
C SER A 540 -23.57 -32.53 1.42
N GLU A 541 -23.88 -31.40 0.78
CA GLU A 541 -24.09 -31.28 -0.68
C GLU A 541 -22.79 -30.88 -1.44
N VAL A 542 -21.66 -30.82 -0.74
CA VAL A 542 -20.35 -30.42 -1.30
C VAL A 542 -20.38 -29.01 -1.91
N VAL A 543 -21.19 -28.09 -1.35
CA VAL A 543 -21.22 -26.69 -1.75
C VAL A 543 -20.02 -25.92 -1.18
N ILE A 544 -19.61 -26.29 0.04
CA ILE A 544 -18.39 -25.79 0.70
C ILE A 544 -17.46 -26.95 1.01
N ASP A 545 -16.17 -26.63 1.20
CA ASP A 545 -15.14 -27.66 1.38
C ASP A 545 -15.17 -28.27 2.78
N GLU A 546 -15.43 -27.46 3.82
CA GLU A 546 -15.43 -27.94 5.20
C GLU A 546 -16.14 -26.99 6.16
N VAL A 547 -16.71 -27.55 7.25
CA VAL A 547 -17.10 -26.81 8.44
C VAL A 547 -16.05 -27.04 9.51
N VAL A 548 -15.30 -25.98 9.87
CA VAL A 548 -14.13 -26.08 10.75
C VAL A 548 -14.45 -25.65 12.18
N PRO A 549 -13.85 -26.28 13.21
CA PRO A 549 -13.93 -25.77 14.56
C PRO A 549 -13.33 -24.36 14.63
N PRO A 550 -14.02 -23.37 15.24
CA PRO A 550 -13.54 -21.99 15.30
C PRO A 550 -12.11 -21.86 15.85
N SER A 551 -11.74 -22.66 16.84
CA SER A 551 -10.39 -22.68 17.42
C SER A 551 -9.28 -23.10 16.47
N THR A 552 -9.60 -23.79 15.37
CA THR A 552 -8.63 -24.26 14.37
C THR A 552 -8.59 -23.40 13.12
N LEU A 553 -9.41 -22.34 13.04
CA LEU A 553 -9.55 -21.51 11.83
C LEU A 553 -8.21 -20.98 11.34
N ARG A 554 -7.38 -20.44 12.25
CA ARG A 554 -6.05 -19.94 11.88
C ARG A 554 -5.20 -21.02 11.24
N ASP A 555 -5.08 -22.18 11.85
CA ASP A 555 -4.23 -23.28 11.36
C ASP A 555 -4.71 -23.75 9.98
N GLN A 556 -6.03 -23.88 9.80
CA GLN A 556 -6.63 -24.22 8.52
C GLN A 556 -6.30 -23.20 7.41
N LEU A 557 -6.31 -21.93 7.73
CA LEU A 557 -5.96 -20.87 6.77
C LEU A 557 -4.47 -20.85 6.46
N VAL A 558 -3.60 -21.01 7.47
CA VAL A 558 -2.15 -21.12 7.30
C VAL A 558 -1.80 -22.25 6.34
N ASP A 559 -2.34 -23.45 6.60
CA ASP A 559 -2.07 -24.64 5.79
C ASP A 559 -2.57 -24.47 4.33
N ARG A 560 -3.76 -23.89 4.14
CA ARG A 560 -4.36 -23.67 2.84
C ARG A 560 -3.59 -22.62 2.03
N PHE A 561 -3.28 -21.46 2.61
CA PHE A 561 -2.46 -20.47 1.92
C PHE A 561 -1.05 -20.98 1.59
N ALA A 562 -0.46 -21.80 2.44
CA ALA A 562 0.82 -22.44 2.14
C ALA A 562 0.71 -23.44 1.00
N PHE A 563 -0.35 -24.24 0.97
CA PHE A 563 -0.54 -25.27 -0.07
C PHE A 563 -0.83 -24.67 -1.45
N TYR A 564 -1.61 -23.59 -1.49
CA TYR A 564 -2.05 -22.95 -2.73
C TYR A 564 -1.19 -21.75 -3.15
N GLU A 565 -0.04 -21.52 -2.52
CA GLU A 565 0.79 -20.34 -2.76
C GLU A 565 1.24 -20.19 -4.22
N ASP A 566 1.50 -21.31 -4.90
CA ASP A 566 2.01 -21.35 -6.26
C ASP A 566 0.92 -21.62 -7.32
N VAL A 567 -0.35 -21.50 -6.94
CA VAL A 567 -1.45 -21.66 -7.90
C VAL A 567 -1.45 -20.50 -8.88
N GLU A 568 -1.36 -20.82 -10.15
CA GLU A 568 -1.54 -19.87 -11.24
C GLU A 568 -2.96 -20.00 -11.80
N LYS A 569 -3.66 -18.87 -11.91
CA LYS A 569 -5.01 -18.82 -12.51
C LYS A 569 -4.96 -18.25 -13.90
N ASP A 570 -5.49 -18.99 -14.87
CA ASP A 570 -5.63 -18.53 -16.24
C ASP A 570 -6.72 -17.48 -16.36
N ARG A 571 -6.39 -16.34 -16.96
CA ARG A 571 -7.37 -15.36 -17.42
C ARG A 571 -7.68 -15.53 -18.90
N PRO A 572 -8.94 -15.31 -19.33
CA PRO A 572 -9.25 -15.24 -20.75
C PRO A 572 -8.40 -14.18 -21.44
N SER A 573 -7.85 -14.50 -22.61
CA SER A 573 -7.10 -13.51 -23.39
C SER A 573 -8.03 -12.37 -23.82
N LYS A 574 -7.75 -11.18 -23.29
CA LYS A 574 -8.49 -9.93 -23.60
C LYS A 574 -7.56 -8.73 -23.48
N LYS A 575 -7.88 -7.62 -24.16
CA LYS A 575 -7.08 -6.39 -24.01
C LYS A 575 -7.17 -5.82 -22.59
N HIS A 576 -8.38 -5.77 -22.07
CA HIS A 576 -8.74 -5.30 -20.72
C HIS A 576 -10.21 -5.65 -20.46
N GLY A 577 -10.66 -5.53 -19.23
CA GLY A 577 -12.09 -5.54 -18.91
C GLY A 577 -12.79 -4.25 -19.34
N THR A 578 -14.11 -4.25 -19.29
CA THR A 578 -14.95 -3.06 -19.55
C THR A 578 -15.59 -2.51 -18.28
N VAL A 579 -15.30 -3.13 -17.14
CA VAL A 579 -15.72 -2.64 -15.82
C VAL A 579 -14.59 -1.79 -15.23
N LEU A 580 -14.89 -0.54 -14.85
CA LEU A 580 -14.00 0.44 -14.25
C LEU A 580 -14.53 0.89 -12.89
#